data_03c1f0fc8f69964825549d55122fa2bb
#
_entry.id   03c1f0fc8f69964825549d55122fa2bb
#
_cell.length_a   1.000
_cell.length_b   1.000
_cell.length_c   1.000
_cell.angle_alpha   90.00
_cell.angle_beta   90.00
_cell.angle_gamma   90.00
#
_symmetry.space_group_name_H-M   'P 1'
#
loop_
_entity.id
_entity.type
_entity.pdbx_description
1 polymer ?
#
loop_
_entity_poly.entity_id
_entity_poly.type
_entity_poly.pdbx_seq_one_letter_code
_entity_poly.pdbx_strand_id
1 'polypeptide(L)'
;MFIRKCIKLSALICFSFLSSFAAATYDSIYWAPPLDVQGTKIVNAKGYVVQLKGFATMDPTGVTKAQIVHFKKDWNITILRMPLEVDGAGNCWRTSNIVVNAPYLAAADSVLKWCEENHIYVLFDGWHESGQGNTVGNFSQTVQAWSIMANRYKNQDHIMWEIFNEPHNVTWTAWVPMAQQLIDTIRSKNPVSKVIVAGTANWCQQADVKTLKIARDKIVYSWHPYSNVYGSIGATIWESKFGYIVTSGVAPVMNTEWGFTSASDSAGYGTQLIQYMKDKGISWTGWIFSSSWTPQMLTSLNAAAATEVRNPSGNLMFKAYHDTMSVLTVVNVKQPVAGAVSAQNISINNSTIQFTCAEASPVVVSIYSLSGQCVGTLIDQTLTKGSHMVRWNAHSGDGATVAPGSYTVRLKINDREYRAQLNVLR
;
A
#
# COMPACT_ATOMS: atom_id res chain seq x y z
N MET A 1 -35.02 -30.91 38.04
CA MET A 1 -35.42 -30.04 36.91
C MET A 1 -34.68 -28.73 36.99
N PHE A 2 -33.33 -28.76 37.02
CA PHE A 2 -32.52 -27.54 37.18
C PHE A 2 -31.09 -27.68 36.53
N ILE A 3 -30.95 -28.31 35.36
CA ILE A 3 -29.65 -28.47 34.70
C ILE A 3 -29.64 -28.07 33.18
N ARG A 4 -30.67 -27.40 32.68
CA ARG A 4 -30.72 -27.08 31.22
C ARG A 4 -30.63 -25.58 30.85
N LYS A 5 -30.25 -24.70 31.75
CA LYS A 5 -30.17 -23.24 31.45
C LYS A 5 -28.77 -22.62 31.45
N CYS A 6 -27.69 -23.35 31.77
CA CYS A 6 -26.34 -22.80 31.83
C CYS A 6 -25.49 -23.00 30.58
N ILE A 7 -25.93 -23.80 29.59
CA ILE A 7 -25.07 -24.14 28.42
C ILE A 7 -25.27 -23.17 27.24
N LYS A 8 -26.32 -22.35 27.23
CA LYS A 8 -26.56 -21.41 26.10
C LYS A 8 -25.91 -20.02 26.26
N LEU A 9 -25.36 -19.66 27.41
CA LEU A 9 -24.74 -18.35 27.62
C LEU A 9 -23.24 -18.34 27.37
N SER A 10 -22.57 -19.51 27.44
CA SER A 10 -21.11 -19.60 27.26
C SER A 10 -20.66 -19.61 25.81
N ALA A 11 -21.51 -20.01 24.86
CA ALA A 11 -21.16 -20.07 23.44
C ALA A 11 -21.25 -18.71 22.75
N LEU A 12 -22.07 -17.78 23.24
CA LEU A 12 -22.24 -16.46 22.63
C LEU A 12 -21.15 -15.47 23.03
N ILE A 13 -20.55 -15.66 24.21
CA ILE A 13 -19.45 -14.80 24.70
C ILE A 13 -18.10 -15.17 24.06
N CYS A 14 -17.89 -16.45 23.71
CA CYS A 14 -16.67 -16.87 23.00
C CYS A 14 -16.60 -16.36 21.55
N PHE A 15 -17.72 -16.25 20.84
CA PHE A 15 -17.72 -15.80 19.43
C PHE A 15 -17.47 -14.30 19.27
N SER A 16 -17.94 -13.48 20.21
CA SER A 16 -17.69 -12.04 20.16
C SER A 16 -16.27 -11.64 20.57
N PHE A 17 -15.61 -12.43 21.42
CA PHE A 17 -14.21 -12.22 21.80
C PHE A 17 -13.23 -12.66 20.72
N LEU A 18 -13.52 -13.73 19.96
CA LEU A 18 -12.65 -14.19 18.89
C LEU A 18 -12.67 -13.27 17.67
N SER A 19 -13.80 -12.65 17.35
CA SER A 19 -13.87 -11.68 16.24
C SER A 19 -13.18 -10.35 16.56
N SER A 20 -13.21 -9.90 17.82
CA SER A 20 -12.49 -8.70 18.24
C SER A 20 -10.97 -8.90 18.33
N PHE A 21 -10.52 -10.09 18.67
CA PHE A 21 -9.08 -10.41 18.73
C PHE A 21 -8.46 -10.54 17.32
N ALA A 22 -9.17 -11.09 16.34
CA ALA A 22 -8.69 -11.18 14.96
C ALA A 22 -8.64 -9.80 14.28
N ALA A 23 -9.60 -8.93 14.52
CA ALA A 23 -9.61 -7.57 13.99
C ALA A 23 -8.51 -6.69 14.60
N ALA A 24 -8.28 -6.80 15.91
CA ALA A 24 -7.20 -6.07 16.59
C ALA A 24 -5.81 -6.48 16.13
N THR A 25 -5.59 -7.76 15.80
CA THR A 25 -4.30 -8.25 15.28
C THR A 25 -4.01 -7.79 13.86
N TYR A 26 -5.01 -7.67 12.99
CA TYR A 26 -4.83 -7.17 11.62
C TYR A 26 -4.43 -5.69 11.61
N ASP A 27 -5.17 -4.85 12.29
CA ASP A 27 -4.87 -3.41 12.40
C ASP A 27 -3.50 -3.16 13.07
N SER A 28 -3.15 -3.92 14.10
CA SER A 28 -1.86 -3.77 14.78
C SER A 28 -0.65 -4.23 13.94
N ILE A 29 -0.84 -5.08 12.94
CA ILE A 29 0.20 -5.51 12.01
C ILE A 29 0.35 -4.52 10.87
N TYR A 30 -0.75 -4.08 10.29
CA TYR A 30 -0.78 -3.25 9.11
C TYR A 30 -0.46 -1.78 9.42
N TRP A 31 -1.05 -1.24 10.49
CA TRP A 31 -0.83 0.12 10.97
C TRP A 31 0.37 0.18 11.90
N ALA A 32 1.47 0.62 11.38
CA ALA A 32 2.69 0.90 12.13
C ALA A 32 3.53 1.95 11.38
N PRO A 33 3.16 3.23 11.45
CA PRO A 33 3.97 4.30 10.88
C PRO A 33 5.32 4.45 11.63
N PRO A 34 6.36 5.06 11.01
CA PRO A 34 6.37 5.48 9.62
C PRO A 34 6.53 4.33 8.64
N LEU A 35 6.19 4.63 7.37
CA LEU A 35 6.51 3.74 6.26
C LEU A 35 7.99 3.86 5.86
N ASP A 36 8.51 2.80 5.26
CA ASP A 36 9.85 2.73 4.68
C ASP A 36 9.83 1.96 3.36
N VAL A 37 10.93 1.98 2.61
CA VAL A 37 11.12 1.21 1.37
C VAL A 37 12.25 0.23 1.54
N GLN A 38 12.02 -1.03 1.17
CA GLN A 38 13.01 -2.08 1.16
C GLN A 38 12.97 -2.84 -0.17
N GLY A 39 14.00 -2.66 -0.96
CA GLY A 39 14.03 -3.15 -2.33
C GLY A 39 12.84 -2.61 -3.12
N THR A 40 11.98 -3.49 -3.60
CA THR A 40 10.77 -3.14 -4.37
C THR A 40 9.49 -3.16 -3.52
N LYS A 41 9.61 -3.08 -2.19
CA LYS A 41 8.47 -3.17 -1.28
C LYS A 41 8.35 -1.93 -0.40
N ILE A 42 7.11 -1.51 -0.13
CA ILE A 42 6.79 -0.59 0.94
C ILE A 42 6.62 -1.42 2.21
N VAL A 43 7.27 -0.99 3.29
CA VAL A 43 7.21 -1.68 4.59
C VAL A 43 6.80 -0.69 5.67
N ASN A 44 6.16 -1.18 6.73
CA ASN A 44 5.87 -0.35 7.90
C ASN A 44 7.01 -0.43 8.95
N ALA A 45 6.92 0.34 10.02
CA ALA A 45 7.95 0.40 11.07
C ALA A 45 8.21 -0.94 11.78
N LYS A 46 7.28 -1.90 11.71
CA LYS A 46 7.45 -3.27 12.21
C LYS A 46 8.11 -4.20 11.17
N GLY A 47 8.42 -3.71 9.98
CA GLY A 47 9.02 -4.49 8.89
C GLY A 47 8.04 -5.35 8.09
N TYR A 48 6.75 -5.19 8.27
CA TYR A 48 5.78 -5.88 7.43
C TYR A 48 5.65 -5.19 6.07
N VAL A 49 5.63 -5.98 5.01
CA VAL A 49 5.28 -5.46 3.68
C VAL A 49 3.82 -5.05 3.69
N VAL A 50 3.56 -3.83 3.25
CA VAL A 50 2.21 -3.28 3.13
C VAL A 50 1.92 -2.94 1.68
N GLN A 51 0.82 -3.45 1.15
CA GLN A 51 0.25 -3.01 -0.12
C GLN A 51 -0.86 -2.02 0.19
N LEU A 52 -0.56 -0.73 0.01
CA LEU A 52 -1.49 0.35 0.31
C LEU A 52 -2.58 0.43 -0.76
N LYS A 53 -3.82 0.59 -0.33
CA LYS A 53 -5.00 0.60 -1.20
C LYS A 53 -5.99 1.64 -0.72
N GLY A 54 -6.43 2.47 -1.63
CA GLY A 54 -7.38 3.53 -1.32
C GLY A 54 -7.82 4.31 -2.55
N PHE A 55 -8.25 5.51 -2.33
CA PHE A 55 -8.72 6.41 -3.38
C PHE A 55 -8.32 7.86 -3.09
N ALA A 56 -8.48 8.71 -4.10
CA ALA A 56 -8.32 10.16 -3.95
C ALA A 56 -9.65 10.81 -3.53
N THR A 57 -9.54 11.89 -2.76
CA THR A 57 -10.57 12.92 -2.60
C THR A 57 -10.13 14.17 -3.37
N MET A 58 -11.03 15.15 -3.57
CA MET A 58 -10.68 16.36 -4.31
C MET A 58 -9.73 17.27 -3.53
N ASP A 59 -10.12 17.61 -2.32
CA ASP A 59 -9.38 18.48 -1.41
C ASP A 59 -9.81 18.20 0.05
N PRO A 60 -9.07 18.68 1.05
CA PRO A 60 -9.42 18.41 2.44
C PRO A 60 -10.69 19.14 2.91
N THR A 61 -11.11 20.23 2.27
CA THR A 61 -12.21 21.07 2.77
C THR A 61 -13.57 20.38 2.65
N GLY A 62 -13.72 19.45 1.71
CA GLY A 62 -14.92 18.66 1.48
C GLY A 62 -14.99 17.35 2.29
N VAL A 63 -13.93 17.02 3.05
CA VAL A 63 -13.85 15.75 3.79
C VAL A 63 -14.33 15.94 5.22
N THR A 64 -15.23 15.06 5.69
CA THR A 64 -15.74 15.08 7.05
C THR A 64 -15.20 13.93 7.90
N LYS A 65 -15.24 14.06 9.23
CA LYS A 65 -14.87 12.97 10.14
C LYS A 65 -15.69 11.70 9.90
N ALA A 66 -16.99 11.86 9.63
CA ALA A 66 -17.88 10.74 9.35
C ALA A 66 -17.46 9.98 8.10
N GLN A 67 -17.01 10.69 7.05
CA GLN A 67 -16.48 10.04 5.85
C GLN A 67 -15.18 9.28 6.13
N ILE A 68 -14.27 9.80 6.93
CA ILE A 68 -13.02 9.07 7.27
C ILE A 68 -13.33 7.77 8.02
N VAL A 69 -14.26 7.81 8.97
CA VAL A 69 -14.74 6.59 9.66
C VAL A 69 -15.34 5.61 8.66
N HIS A 70 -16.19 6.09 7.75
CA HIS A 70 -16.81 5.30 6.69
C HIS A 70 -15.77 4.71 5.73
N PHE A 71 -14.76 5.48 5.34
CA PHE A 71 -13.66 5.02 4.48
C PHE A 71 -12.90 3.84 5.10
N LYS A 72 -12.64 3.90 6.39
CA LYS A 72 -12.01 2.78 7.10
C LYS A 72 -12.95 1.60 7.29
N LYS A 73 -14.13 1.85 7.87
CA LYS A 73 -15.03 0.79 8.33
C LYS A 73 -15.73 0.07 7.19
N ASP A 74 -16.22 0.83 6.21
CA ASP A 74 -17.08 0.30 5.15
C ASP A 74 -16.32 0.11 3.82
N TRP A 75 -15.31 0.94 3.50
CA TRP A 75 -14.49 0.78 2.31
C TRP A 75 -13.17 0.03 2.56
N ASN A 76 -12.77 -0.10 3.81
CA ASN A 76 -11.53 -0.80 4.21
C ASN A 76 -10.26 -0.27 3.53
N ILE A 77 -10.19 1.04 3.28
CA ILE A 77 -8.98 1.65 2.71
C ILE A 77 -7.87 1.69 3.75
N THR A 78 -6.65 1.73 3.27
CA THR A 78 -5.44 1.81 4.10
C THR A 78 -4.63 3.07 3.82
N ILE A 79 -4.93 3.76 2.73
CA ILE A 79 -4.35 5.06 2.37
C ILE A 79 -5.42 5.95 1.74
N LEU A 80 -5.38 7.23 2.08
CA LEU A 80 -6.15 8.28 1.43
C LEU A 80 -5.20 9.18 0.64
N ARG A 81 -5.41 9.34 -0.65
CA ARG A 81 -4.71 10.35 -1.44
C ARG A 81 -5.45 11.66 -1.32
N MET A 82 -4.74 12.67 -0.87
CA MET A 82 -5.27 14.01 -0.61
C MET A 82 -4.54 15.02 -1.48
N PRO A 83 -5.08 15.38 -2.64
CA PRO A 83 -4.53 16.44 -3.46
C PRO A 83 -4.51 17.77 -2.70
N LEU A 84 -3.36 18.43 -2.74
CA LEU A 84 -3.16 19.74 -2.18
C LEU A 84 -3.16 20.73 -3.34
N GLU A 85 -4.33 21.22 -3.69
CA GLU A 85 -4.47 22.18 -4.78
C GLU A 85 -3.71 23.47 -4.47
N VAL A 86 -3.05 24.00 -5.47
CA VAL A 86 -2.10 25.09 -5.33
C VAL A 86 -2.54 26.32 -6.11
N ASP A 87 -3.59 26.21 -6.90
CA ASP A 87 -4.01 27.32 -7.74
C ASP A 87 -5.02 28.28 -7.08
N GLY A 88 -5.19 29.45 -7.69
CA GLY A 88 -5.90 30.58 -7.13
C GLY A 88 -7.43 30.52 -7.11
N ALA A 89 -8.04 29.34 -7.19
CA ALA A 89 -9.50 29.16 -7.23
C ALA A 89 -10.18 29.28 -5.85
N GLY A 90 -9.46 29.68 -4.81
CA GLY A 90 -10.02 29.93 -3.48
C GLY A 90 -10.03 28.73 -2.52
N ASN A 91 -9.84 27.53 -3.03
CA ASN A 91 -9.82 26.27 -2.24
C ASN A 91 -8.43 25.64 -2.16
N CYS A 92 -7.38 26.45 -2.19
CA CYS A 92 -6.02 25.95 -2.09
C CYS A 92 -5.32 26.47 -0.83
N TRP A 93 -4.30 25.76 -0.38
CA TRP A 93 -3.55 26.13 0.82
C TRP A 93 -2.61 27.32 0.62
N ARG A 94 -2.29 27.67 -0.62
CA ARG A 94 -1.50 28.85 -0.95
C ARG A 94 -2.10 29.65 -2.10
N THR A 95 -1.85 30.93 -2.11
CA THR A 95 -2.09 31.82 -3.26
C THR A 95 -0.86 31.85 -4.17
N SER A 96 -0.98 32.47 -5.36
CA SER A 96 0.15 32.73 -6.27
C SER A 96 1.35 33.43 -5.62
N ASN A 97 1.13 34.15 -4.53
CA ASN A 97 2.17 34.83 -3.75
C ASN A 97 2.62 34.00 -2.51
N ILE A 98 2.27 32.73 -2.42
CA ILE A 98 2.59 31.85 -1.29
C ILE A 98 2.03 32.37 0.04
N VAL A 99 0.90 33.02 0.01
CA VAL A 99 0.14 33.35 1.21
C VAL A 99 -0.61 32.11 1.64
N VAL A 100 -0.33 31.65 2.86
CA VAL A 100 -0.92 30.43 3.42
C VAL A 100 -2.40 30.65 3.72
N ASN A 101 -3.25 29.80 3.14
CA ASN A 101 -4.68 29.77 3.43
C ASN A 101 -4.95 28.98 4.73
N ALA A 102 -5.12 29.70 5.84
CA ALA A 102 -5.28 29.09 7.15
C ALA A 102 -6.52 28.17 7.28
N PRO A 103 -7.71 28.53 6.77
CA PRO A 103 -8.86 27.63 6.78
C PRO A 103 -8.63 26.32 6.02
N TYR A 104 -7.98 26.38 4.87
CA TYR A 104 -7.64 25.18 4.09
C TYR A 104 -6.68 24.28 4.85
N LEU A 105 -5.63 24.85 5.44
CA LEU A 105 -4.70 24.08 6.26
C LEU A 105 -5.34 23.49 7.52
N ALA A 106 -6.29 24.17 8.15
CA ALA A 106 -7.04 23.64 9.27
C ALA A 106 -7.91 22.44 8.88
N ALA A 107 -8.47 22.45 7.66
CA ALA A 107 -9.16 21.28 7.12
C ALA A 107 -8.20 20.11 6.88
N ALA A 108 -7.02 20.36 6.27
CA ALA A 108 -6.00 19.36 6.08
C ALA A 108 -5.50 18.76 7.41
N ASP A 109 -5.26 19.60 8.43
CA ASP A 109 -4.90 19.16 9.78
C ASP A 109 -5.98 18.22 10.38
N SER A 110 -7.26 18.56 10.16
CA SER A 110 -8.38 17.77 10.64
C SER A 110 -8.45 16.41 9.95
N VAL A 111 -8.31 16.38 8.62
CA VAL A 111 -8.30 15.13 7.85
C VAL A 111 -7.13 14.24 8.27
N LEU A 112 -5.92 14.80 8.42
CA LEU A 112 -4.76 14.05 8.91
C LEU A 112 -5.03 13.40 10.27
N LYS A 113 -5.53 14.19 11.23
CA LYS A 113 -5.87 13.68 12.56
C LYS A 113 -6.90 12.56 12.49
N TRP A 114 -7.96 12.71 11.70
CA TRP A 114 -8.98 11.67 11.58
C TRP A 114 -8.45 10.42 10.87
N CYS A 115 -7.55 10.56 9.90
CA CYS A 115 -6.88 9.43 9.27
C CYS A 115 -5.99 8.66 10.27
N GLU A 116 -5.23 9.36 11.11
CA GLU A 116 -4.44 8.77 12.18
C GLU A 116 -5.32 8.00 13.18
N GLU A 117 -6.41 8.63 13.68
CA GLU A 117 -7.39 8.00 14.57
C GLU A 117 -8.04 6.73 13.99
N ASN A 118 -8.10 6.62 12.66
CA ASN A 118 -8.72 5.50 11.95
C ASN A 118 -7.71 4.59 11.24
N HIS A 119 -6.42 4.71 11.53
CA HIS A 119 -5.36 3.88 10.96
C HIS A 119 -5.33 3.89 9.43
N ILE A 120 -5.42 5.08 8.84
CA ILE A 120 -5.31 5.35 7.40
C ILE A 120 -4.06 6.19 7.16
N TYR A 121 -3.14 5.70 6.33
CA TYR A 121 -2.02 6.50 5.84
C TYR A 121 -2.54 7.61 4.92
N VAL A 122 -1.78 8.68 4.78
CA VAL A 122 -2.15 9.79 3.88
C VAL A 122 -1.05 9.99 2.85
N LEU A 123 -1.42 10.00 1.57
CA LEU A 123 -0.59 10.44 0.47
C LEU A 123 -0.92 11.91 0.19
N PHE A 124 -0.05 12.81 0.63
CA PHE A 124 -0.11 14.20 0.22
C PHE A 124 0.40 14.34 -1.20
N ASP A 125 -0.44 14.86 -2.06
CA ASP A 125 -0.13 15.09 -3.45
C ASP A 125 0.03 16.59 -3.74
N GLY A 126 1.16 16.96 -4.31
CA GLY A 126 1.41 18.29 -4.86
C GLY A 126 0.78 18.42 -6.24
N TRP A 127 -0.53 18.63 -6.27
CA TRP A 127 -1.29 18.48 -7.50
C TRP A 127 -0.91 19.48 -8.58
N HIS A 128 -0.87 20.75 -8.26
CA HIS A 128 -0.63 21.78 -9.26
C HIS A 128 0.41 22.81 -8.82
N GLU A 129 1.18 23.34 -9.78
CA GLU A 129 1.85 24.61 -9.60
C GLU A 129 0.84 25.75 -9.74
N SER A 130 0.99 26.82 -8.95
CA SER A 130 0.09 27.96 -8.99
C SER A 130 -0.01 28.57 -10.40
N GLY A 131 -1.21 28.52 -10.98
CA GLY A 131 -1.50 29.03 -12.30
C GLY A 131 -0.91 28.24 -13.47
N GLN A 132 -0.31 27.07 -13.22
CA GLN A 132 0.31 26.23 -14.26
C GLN A 132 -0.33 24.83 -14.39
N GLY A 133 -1.20 24.45 -13.46
CA GLY A 133 -1.75 23.08 -13.42
C GLY A 133 -0.64 22.04 -13.35
N ASN A 134 -0.70 21.00 -14.19
CA ASN A 134 0.32 19.96 -14.28
C ASN A 134 1.55 20.36 -15.12
N THR A 135 1.62 21.57 -15.66
CA THR A 135 2.79 22.08 -16.37
C THR A 135 3.85 22.50 -15.37
N VAL A 136 5.05 21.93 -15.49
CA VAL A 136 6.20 22.33 -14.68
C VAL A 136 6.70 23.69 -15.18
N GLY A 137 6.35 24.78 -14.50
CA GLY A 137 6.64 26.15 -14.92
C GLY A 137 7.21 27.03 -13.81
N ASN A 138 6.57 27.06 -12.64
CA ASN A 138 7.00 27.84 -11.48
C ASN A 138 7.72 26.99 -10.43
N PHE A 139 8.73 26.27 -10.84
CA PHE A 139 9.39 25.25 -10.03
C PHE A 139 9.93 25.76 -8.69
N SER A 140 10.46 27.00 -8.66
CA SER A 140 10.91 27.64 -7.41
C SER A 140 9.79 27.80 -6.38
N GLN A 141 8.58 28.07 -6.82
CA GLN A 141 7.39 28.15 -5.95
C GLN A 141 7.00 26.76 -5.45
N THR A 142 7.08 25.73 -6.29
CA THR A 142 6.85 24.35 -5.89
C THR A 142 7.84 23.92 -4.79
N VAL A 143 9.12 24.23 -4.95
CA VAL A 143 10.15 23.99 -3.92
C VAL A 143 9.81 24.70 -2.60
N GLN A 144 9.43 25.98 -2.66
CA GLN A 144 9.04 26.73 -1.47
C GLN A 144 7.77 26.18 -0.82
N ALA A 145 6.79 25.79 -1.62
CA ALA A 145 5.56 25.16 -1.17
C ALA A 145 5.84 23.90 -0.36
N TRP A 146 6.64 23.01 -0.89
CA TRP A 146 7.02 21.76 -0.19
C TRP A 146 7.85 22.05 1.07
N SER A 147 8.70 23.07 1.08
CA SER A 147 9.43 23.48 2.29
C SER A 147 8.47 23.87 3.42
N ILE A 148 7.40 24.62 3.11
CA ILE A 148 6.37 25.04 4.08
C ILE A 148 5.59 23.83 4.58
N MET A 149 5.07 22.99 3.68
CA MET A 149 4.24 21.84 4.03
C MET A 149 5.01 20.79 4.81
N ALA A 150 6.22 20.44 4.37
CA ALA A 150 7.06 19.48 5.06
C ALA A 150 7.44 19.95 6.48
N ASN A 151 7.70 21.25 6.66
CA ASN A 151 7.95 21.82 7.99
C ASN A 151 6.70 21.83 8.87
N ARG A 152 5.50 22.11 8.30
CA ARG A 152 4.24 22.09 9.05
C ARG A 152 3.98 20.69 9.63
N TYR A 153 4.16 19.66 8.83
CA TYR A 153 3.84 18.28 9.18
C TYR A 153 5.07 17.43 9.59
N LYS A 154 6.14 18.09 10.04
CA LYS A 154 7.44 17.44 10.36
C LYS A 154 7.39 16.35 11.43
N ASN A 155 6.35 16.34 12.25
CA ASN A 155 6.14 15.36 13.32
C ASN A 155 5.09 14.30 12.97
N GLN A 156 4.49 14.37 11.77
CA GLN A 156 3.51 13.39 11.31
C GLN A 156 4.24 12.25 10.59
N ASP A 157 4.05 11.02 11.07
CA ASP A 157 4.78 9.85 10.59
C ASP A 157 3.96 8.95 9.65
N HIS A 158 2.65 9.20 9.51
CA HIS A 158 1.74 8.43 8.67
C HIS A 158 1.52 9.05 7.27
N ILE A 159 2.38 10.00 6.89
CA ILE A 159 2.32 10.69 5.59
C ILE A 159 3.31 10.06 4.60
N MET A 160 2.89 9.93 3.35
CA MET A 160 3.75 9.82 2.17
C MET A 160 3.64 11.12 1.36
N TRP A 161 4.68 11.48 0.64
CA TRP A 161 4.74 12.73 -0.12
C TRP A 161 4.80 12.42 -1.62
N GLU A 162 3.75 12.74 -2.36
CA GLU A 162 3.75 12.74 -3.82
C GLU A 162 4.18 14.13 -4.29
N ILE A 163 5.41 14.21 -4.82
CA ILE A 163 6.10 15.50 -5.01
C ILE A 163 5.51 16.37 -6.12
N PHE A 164 4.77 15.77 -7.05
CA PHE A 164 4.06 16.43 -8.13
C PHE A 164 3.08 15.45 -8.75
N ASN A 165 1.85 15.86 -9.05
CA ASN A 165 0.82 14.97 -9.57
C ASN A 165 1.23 14.34 -10.91
N GLU A 166 1.22 15.11 -11.97
CA GLU A 166 1.45 14.65 -13.33
C GLU A 166 2.44 15.58 -14.05
N PRO A 167 3.76 15.45 -13.78
CA PRO A 167 4.75 16.29 -14.44
C PRO A 167 4.56 16.30 -15.95
N HIS A 168 4.12 17.42 -16.49
CA HIS A 168 3.79 17.64 -17.88
C HIS A 168 4.72 18.69 -18.47
N ASN A 169 4.91 18.66 -19.79
CA ASN A 169 5.80 19.58 -20.51
C ASN A 169 7.28 19.51 -20.03
N VAL A 170 7.70 18.36 -19.55
CA VAL A 170 9.05 18.09 -19.10
C VAL A 170 9.48 16.68 -19.54
N THR A 171 10.71 16.52 -20.03
CA THR A 171 11.25 15.18 -20.32
C THR A 171 11.69 14.47 -19.04
N TRP A 172 11.78 13.14 -19.07
CA TRP A 172 12.28 12.37 -17.92
C TRP A 172 13.67 12.84 -17.46
N THR A 173 14.59 13.10 -18.40
CA THR A 173 15.95 13.57 -18.12
C THR A 173 15.96 14.94 -17.43
N ALA A 174 15.08 15.85 -17.83
CA ALA A 174 14.96 17.16 -17.19
C ALA A 174 14.22 17.08 -15.84
N TRP A 175 13.25 16.16 -15.71
CA TRP A 175 12.47 15.99 -14.49
C TRP A 175 13.29 15.41 -13.32
N VAL A 176 14.17 14.43 -13.58
CA VAL A 176 14.93 13.74 -12.50
C VAL A 176 15.68 14.69 -11.57
N PRO A 177 16.47 15.67 -12.01
CA PRO A 177 17.13 16.61 -11.09
C PRO A 177 16.14 17.51 -10.34
N MET A 178 15.01 17.89 -10.95
CA MET A 178 13.96 18.65 -10.29
C MET A 178 13.29 17.82 -9.19
N ALA A 179 12.94 16.57 -9.48
CA ALA A 179 12.40 15.64 -8.49
C ALA A 179 13.36 15.45 -7.30
N GLN A 180 14.66 15.30 -7.56
CA GLN A 180 15.67 15.20 -6.50
C GLN A 180 15.73 16.45 -5.62
N GLN A 181 15.60 17.65 -6.18
CA GLN A 181 15.54 18.87 -5.40
C GLN A 181 14.30 18.96 -4.52
N LEU A 182 13.12 18.53 -5.01
CA LEU A 182 11.89 18.47 -4.19
C LEU A 182 12.03 17.47 -3.05
N ILE A 183 12.59 16.29 -3.33
CA ILE A 183 12.86 15.25 -2.33
C ILE A 183 13.77 15.77 -1.22
N ASP A 184 14.88 16.39 -1.60
CA ASP A 184 15.85 16.97 -0.65
C ASP A 184 15.21 18.09 0.19
N THR A 185 14.36 18.91 -0.43
CA THR A 185 13.61 19.98 0.25
C THR A 185 12.68 19.40 1.32
N ILE A 186 11.86 18.40 0.96
CA ILE A 186 10.93 17.76 1.91
C ILE A 186 11.71 17.13 3.06
N ARG A 187 12.72 16.33 2.76
CA ARG A 187 13.50 15.59 3.78
C ARG A 187 14.29 16.50 4.70
N SER A 188 14.74 17.65 4.23
CA SER A 188 15.41 18.65 5.06
C SER A 188 14.50 19.23 6.15
N LYS A 189 13.19 19.19 5.96
CA LYS A 189 12.18 19.73 6.87
C LYS A 189 11.43 18.64 7.63
N ASN A 190 11.23 17.48 7.03
CA ASN A 190 10.53 16.35 7.65
C ASN A 190 11.45 15.12 7.75
N PRO A 191 12.06 14.86 8.91
CA PRO A 191 12.95 13.71 9.10
C PRO A 191 12.19 12.40 9.37
N VAL A 192 10.89 12.45 9.63
CA VAL A 192 10.08 11.31 10.08
C VAL A 192 9.47 10.58 8.88
N SER A 193 8.68 11.25 8.05
CA SER A 193 8.03 10.66 6.87
C SER A 193 8.97 10.70 5.66
N LYS A 194 9.71 9.63 5.44
CA LYS A 194 10.82 9.58 4.47
C LYS A 194 10.44 9.04 3.11
N VAL A 195 9.30 8.36 2.99
CA VAL A 195 8.87 7.76 1.72
C VAL A 195 8.32 8.82 0.80
N ILE A 196 8.95 8.93 -0.36
CA ILE A 196 8.59 9.89 -1.40
C ILE A 196 8.00 9.13 -2.58
N VAL A 197 6.84 9.58 -3.02
CA VAL A 197 6.21 9.13 -4.26
C VAL A 197 6.57 10.14 -5.35
N ALA A 198 7.32 9.68 -6.33
CA ALA A 198 7.82 10.52 -7.42
C ALA A 198 6.99 10.26 -8.68
N GLY A 199 6.21 11.26 -9.09
CA GLY A 199 5.54 11.26 -10.38
C GLY A 199 6.55 11.08 -11.52
N THR A 200 6.16 10.31 -12.53
CA THR A 200 6.96 10.15 -13.74
C THR A 200 6.58 11.20 -14.79
N ALA A 201 7.45 11.49 -15.74
CA ALA A 201 7.20 12.52 -16.75
C ALA A 201 6.01 12.17 -17.66
N ASN A 202 5.56 13.16 -18.43
CA ASN A 202 4.50 13.01 -19.42
C ASN A 202 3.20 12.43 -18.81
N TRP A 203 2.59 13.14 -17.86
CA TRP A 203 1.35 12.77 -17.20
C TRP A 203 1.47 11.45 -16.42
N CYS A 204 2.55 11.26 -15.69
CA CYS A 204 2.86 10.03 -14.96
C CYS A 204 2.82 8.76 -15.82
N GLN A 205 3.33 8.83 -17.04
CA GLN A 205 3.26 7.73 -18.02
C GLN A 205 4.60 7.41 -18.69
N GLN A 206 5.65 8.16 -18.37
CA GLN A 206 6.96 7.99 -19.01
C GLN A 206 8.11 8.14 -18.00
N ALA A 207 8.88 7.08 -17.88
CA ALA A 207 10.17 7.07 -17.20
C ALA A 207 11.07 6.01 -17.83
N ASP A 208 12.34 6.33 -18.02
CA ASP A 208 13.38 5.32 -18.32
C ASP A 208 14.26 5.12 -17.09
N VAL A 209 13.69 4.44 -16.10
CA VAL A 209 14.33 4.21 -14.81
C VAL A 209 15.53 3.26 -14.93
N LYS A 210 15.63 2.48 -16.01
CA LYS A 210 16.78 1.61 -16.27
C LYS A 210 18.02 2.41 -16.65
N THR A 211 17.84 3.45 -17.46
CA THR A 211 18.92 4.31 -17.93
C THR A 211 19.21 5.44 -16.96
N LEU A 212 18.16 6.06 -16.41
CA LEU A 212 18.28 7.18 -15.48
C LEU A 212 17.26 7.03 -14.36
N LYS A 213 17.71 6.74 -13.16
CA LYS A 213 16.84 6.68 -11.96
C LYS A 213 17.03 7.95 -11.11
N ILE A 214 15.99 8.25 -10.30
CA ILE A 214 16.13 9.23 -9.24
C ILE A 214 17.16 8.71 -8.22
N ALA A 215 18.29 9.40 -8.10
CA ALA A 215 19.42 8.98 -7.25
C ALA A 215 19.19 9.36 -5.79
N ARG A 216 18.06 8.93 -5.24
CA ARG A 216 17.69 9.03 -3.82
C ARG A 216 17.13 7.69 -3.37
N ASP A 217 17.30 7.38 -2.09
CA ASP A 217 16.71 6.21 -1.44
C ASP A 217 15.21 6.41 -1.14
N LYS A 218 14.51 5.37 -0.74
CA LYS A 218 13.11 5.38 -0.27
C LYS A 218 12.12 6.05 -1.24
N ILE A 219 12.34 5.83 -2.54
CA ILE A 219 11.51 6.34 -3.61
C ILE A 219 10.52 5.26 -4.05
N VAL A 220 9.29 5.67 -4.26
CA VAL A 220 8.21 4.93 -4.92
C VAL A 220 7.91 5.66 -6.22
N TYR A 221 7.92 4.97 -7.36
CA TYR A 221 7.55 5.61 -8.63
C TYR A 221 6.04 5.62 -8.80
N SER A 222 5.46 6.80 -9.09
CA SER A 222 4.05 6.96 -9.41
C SER A 222 3.76 6.68 -10.88
N TRP A 223 2.60 6.09 -11.15
CA TRP A 223 2.09 5.85 -12.49
C TRP A 223 0.58 6.03 -12.54
N HIS A 224 0.06 6.56 -13.69
CA HIS A 224 -1.37 6.79 -13.93
C HIS A 224 -1.86 5.96 -15.13
N PRO A 225 -2.10 4.65 -14.97
CA PRO A 225 -2.43 3.75 -16.08
C PRO A 225 -3.92 3.77 -16.43
N TYR A 226 -4.46 4.90 -16.90
CA TYR A 226 -5.84 4.96 -17.37
C TYR A 226 -6.06 4.10 -18.64
N SER A 227 -7.28 3.60 -18.84
CA SER A 227 -7.61 2.64 -19.91
C SER A 227 -7.34 3.15 -21.33
N ASN A 228 -7.45 4.45 -21.54
CA ASN A 228 -7.29 5.11 -22.85
C ASN A 228 -5.84 5.53 -23.16
N VAL A 229 -4.91 5.34 -22.24
CA VAL A 229 -3.55 5.91 -22.34
C VAL A 229 -2.65 5.18 -23.33
N TYR A 230 -2.72 3.85 -23.39
CA TYR A 230 -1.74 3.04 -24.14
C TYR A 230 -2.32 2.42 -25.44
N GLY A 231 -3.54 2.73 -25.81
CA GLY A 231 -4.22 2.13 -26.95
C GLY A 231 -4.56 0.64 -26.79
N SER A 232 -4.05 0.00 -25.75
CA SER A 232 -4.34 -1.39 -25.37
C SER A 232 -4.18 -1.58 -23.87
N ILE A 233 -4.81 -2.63 -23.35
CA ILE A 233 -4.79 -2.99 -21.93
C ILE A 233 -4.18 -4.39 -21.73
N GLY A 234 -3.74 -4.69 -20.52
CA GLY A 234 -3.32 -6.01 -20.11
C GLY A 234 -1.90 -6.07 -19.54
N ALA A 235 -1.60 -7.19 -18.91
CA ALA A 235 -0.37 -7.39 -18.13
C ALA A 235 0.92 -7.11 -18.92
N THR A 236 0.99 -7.50 -20.18
CA THR A 236 2.18 -7.27 -21.03
C THR A 236 2.47 -5.77 -21.22
N ILE A 237 1.42 -4.98 -21.46
CA ILE A 237 1.57 -3.53 -21.61
C ILE A 237 2.02 -2.90 -20.29
N TRP A 238 1.32 -3.20 -19.20
CA TRP A 238 1.65 -2.65 -17.88
C TRP A 238 3.05 -3.07 -17.41
N GLU A 239 3.46 -4.31 -17.70
CA GLU A 239 4.82 -4.76 -17.43
C GLU A 239 5.86 -3.92 -18.19
N SER A 240 5.63 -3.65 -19.48
CA SER A 240 6.54 -2.84 -20.30
C SER A 240 6.60 -1.37 -19.88
N LYS A 241 5.54 -0.83 -19.29
CA LYS A 241 5.43 0.58 -18.92
C LYS A 241 5.94 0.87 -17.49
N PHE A 242 5.46 0.13 -16.51
CA PHE A 242 5.79 0.39 -15.09
C PHE A 242 6.11 -0.86 -14.27
N GLY A 243 5.56 -2.00 -14.61
CA GLY A 243 5.79 -3.22 -13.85
C GLY A 243 7.25 -3.66 -13.85
N TYR A 244 7.97 -3.39 -14.94
CA TYR A 244 9.40 -3.69 -15.04
C TYR A 244 10.23 -3.02 -13.93
N ILE A 245 9.79 -1.90 -13.38
CA ILE A 245 10.49 -1.21 -12.28
C ILE A 245 10.54 -2.12 -11.05
N VAL A 246 9.42 -2.80 -10.77
CA VAL A 246 9.33 -3.79 -9.69
C VAL A 246 10.08 -5.08 -10.04
N THR A 247 9.82 -5.66 -11.22
CA THR A 247 10.42 -6.94 -11.62
C THR A 247 11.92 -6.88 -11.83
N SER A 248 12.48 -5.75 -12.22
CA SER A 248 13.94 -5.57 -12.32
C SER A 248 14.61 -5.15 -11.01
N GLY A 249 13.87 -5.11 -9.89
CA GLY A 249 14.44 -4.85 -8.57
C GLY A 249 14.81 -3.40 -8.29
N VAL A 250 14.29 -2.43 -9.06
CA VAL A 250 14.71 -1.02 -8.94
C VAL A 250 14.07 -0.32 -7.76
N ALA A 251 12.74 -0.34 -7.67
CA ALA A 251 11.97 0.34 -6.62
C ALA A 251 10.53 -0.18 -6.56
N PRO A 252 9.75 0.15 -5.50
CA PRO A 252 8.31 -0.01 -5.52
C PRO A 252 7.66 0.91 -6.56
N VAL A 253 6.48 0.51 -7.03
CA VAL A 253 5.58 1.35 -7.82
C VAL A 253 4.27 1.52 -7.06
N MET A 254 3.65 2.67 -7.20
CA MET A 254 2.30 2.97 -6.77
C MET A 254 1.53 3.60 -7.93
N ASN A 255 0.38 3.03 -8.28
CA ASN A 255 -0.53 3.68 -9.21
C ASN A 255 -1.39 4.68 -8.42
N THR A 256 -0.93 5.93 -8.35
CA THR A 256 -1.55 6.98 -7.52
C THR A 256 -2.84 7.52 -8.11
N GLU A 257 -3.05 7.27 -9.40
CA GLU A 257 -4.35 7.44 -10.06
C GLU A 257 -4.63 6.31 -11.04
N TRP A 258 -5.87 5.87 -11.07
CA TRP A 258 -6.44 5.02 -12.12
C TRP A 258 -7.96 4.98 -11.96
N GLY A 259 -8.66 4.77 -13.04
CA GLY A 259 -10.11 4.72 -12.99
C GLY A 259 -10.72 4.47 -14.37
N PHE A 260 -12.02 4.32 -14.41
CA PHE A 260 -12.81 4.13 -15.64
C PHE A 260 -14.27 4.54 -15.41
N THR A 261 -15.01 4.82 -16.48
CA THR A 261 -16.41 5.24 -16.39
C THR A 261 -17.39 4.19 -16.90
N SER A 262 -16.97 3.35 -17.85
CA SER A 262 -17.88 2.41 -18.50
C SER A 262 -17.98 1.08 -17.77
N ALA A 263 -19.16 0.45 -17.82
CA ALA A 263 -19.33 -0.89 -17.26
C ALA A 263 -18.50 -1.95 -18.01
N SER A 264 -18.21 -1.76 -19.29
CA SER A 264 -17.37 -2.66 -20.09
C SER A 264 -15.92 -2.65 -19.61
N ASP A 265 -15.40 -1.49 -19.18
CA ASP A 265 -14.05 -1.39 -18.61
C ASP A 265 -13.93 -2.10 -17.27
N SER A 266 -15.03 -2.31 -16.55
CA SER A 266 -15.03 -3.03 -15.27
C SER A 266 -14.50 -4.45 -15.42
N ALA A 267 -14.96 -5.21 -16.39
CA ALA A 267 -14.52 -6.59 -16.62
C ALA A 267 -13.18 -6.66 -17.37
N GLY A 268 -13.01 -5.81 -18.39
CA GLY A 268 -11.82 -5.80 -19.24
C GLY A 268 -10.62 -5.16 -18.54
N TYR A 269 -10.66 -3.86 -18.33
CA TYR A 269 -9.54 -3.07 -17.80
C TYR A 269 -9.42 -3.18 -16.27
N GLY A 270 -10.46 -2.80 -15.52
CA GLY A 270 -10.36 -2.61 -14.07
C GLY A 270 -10.03 -3.89 -13.32
N THR A 271 -10.72 -5.00 -13.63
CA THR A 271 -10.46 -6.31 -12.99
C THR A 271 -9.06 -6.81 -13.29
N GLN A 272 -8.60 -6.69 -14.53
CA GLN A 272 -7.26 -7.14 -14.91
C GLN A 272 -6.16 -6.27 -14.26
N LEU A 273 -6.35 -4.95 -14.20
CA LEU A 273 -5.39 -4.05 -13.56
C LEU A 273 -5.29 -4.30 -12.05
N ILE A 274 -6.42 -4.49 -11.36
CA ILE A 274 -6.43 -4.84 -9.94
C ILE A 274 -5.66 -6.15 -9.71
N GLN A 275 -5.90 -7.18 -10.52
CA GLN A 275 -5.20 -8.44 -10.39
C GLN A 275 -3.69 -8.26 -10.63
N TYR A 276 -3.31 -7.53 -11.68
CA TYR A 276 -1.92 -7.23 -11.98
C TYR A 276 -1.22 -6.51 -10.82
N MET A 277 -1.86 -5.47 -10.26
CA MET A 277 -1.32 -4.74 -9.10
C MET A 277 -1.18 -5.64 -7.87
N LYS A 278 -2.16 -6.51 -7.61
CA LYS A 278 -2.08 -7.50 -6.52
C LYS A 278 -0.87 -8.42 -6.68
N ASP A 279 -0.71 -9.02 -7.87
CA ASP A 279 0.35 -9.99 -8.16
C ASP A 279 1.76 -9.38 -8.05
N LYS A 280 1.90 -8.11 -8.41
CA LYS A 280 3.17 -7.37 -8.35
C LYS A 280 3.45 -6.70 -7.00
N GLY A 281 2.46 -6.66 -6.09
CA GLY A 281 2.57 -5.90 -4.84
C GLY A 281 2.61 -4.39 -5.05
N ILE A 282 2.01 -3.90 -6.15
CA ILE A 282 1.89 -2.48 -6.48
C ILE A 282 0.76 -1.90 -5.65
N SER A 283 1.04 -0.84 -4.88
CA SER A 283 0.05 -0.06 -4.16
C SER A 283 -0.75 0.82 -5.11
N TRP A 284 -1.98 1.22 -4.72
CA TRP A 284 -2.79 2.09 -5.57
C TRP A 284 -3.76 2.99 -4.84
N THR A 285 -4.12 4.11 -5.48
CA THR A 285 -5.29 4.93 -5.15
C THR A 285 -6.15 5.13 -6.40
N GLY A 286 -7.44 4.81 -6.29
CA GLY A 286 -8.40 5.02 -7.37
C GLY A 286 -8.78 6.49 -7.51
N TRP A 287 -8.96 6.97 -8.73
CA TRP A 287 -9.55 8.24 -9.04
C TRP A 287 -11.02 8.03 -9.34
N ILE A 288 -11.94 8.63 -8.65
CA ILE A 288 -11.90 9.44 -7.45
C ILE A 288 -13.17 9.20 -6.62
N PHE A 289 -13.12 9.29 -5.29
CA PHE A 289 -14.31 9.24 -4.41
C PHE A 289 -15.14 10.52 -4.55
N SER A 290 -15.84 10.61 -5.66
CA SER A 290 -16.65 11.76 -6.05
C SER A 290 -17.82 11.30 -6.92
N SER A 291 -18.88 12.10 -6.99
CA SER A 291 -20.01 11.91 -7.90
C SER A 291 -19.97 12.86 -9.12
N SER A 292 -18.96 13.71 -9.24
CA SER A 292 -18.89 14.76 -10.28
C SER A 292 -17.59 14.80 -11.07
N TRP A 293 -16.48 14.33 -10.53
CA TRP A 293 -15.17 14.36 -11.20
C TRP A 293 -14.85 13.06 -11.94
N THR A 294 -14.73 13.16 -13.26
CA THR A 294 -14.47 12.00 -14.15
C THR A 294 -13.02 11.54 -14.10
N PRO A 295 -12.77 10.22 -14.04
CA PRO A 295 -13.70 9.11 -13.90
C PRO A 295 -14.12 8.90 -12.42
N GLN A 296 -15.31 9.37 -12.09
CA GLN A 296 -15.84 9.26 -10.72
C GLN A 296 -16.19 7.80 -10.35
N MET A 297 -16.14 7.51 -9.04
CA MET A 297 -16.52 6.22 -8.47
C MET A 297 -17.99 6.16 -8.05
N LEU A 298 -18.67 7.30 -7.97
CA LEU A 298 -20.01 7.43 -7.38
C LEU A 298 -20.99 8.03 -8.39
N THR A 299 -22.26 7.68 -8.26
CA THR A 299 -23.37 8.36 -8.94
C THR A 299 -24.01 9.42 -8.05
N SER A 300 -23.91 9.26 -6.74
CA SER A 300 -24.32 10.28 -5.77
C SER A 300 -23.50 10.16 -4.48
N LEU A 301 -23.36 11.28 -3.76
CA LEU A 301 -22.66 11.38 -2.49
C LEU A 301 -23.39 12.34 -1.57
N ASN A 302 -23.73 11.89 -0.35
CA ASN A 302 -24.10 12.73 0.77
C ASN A 302 -22.94 12.74 1.79
N ALA A 303 -22.07 13.73 1.68
CA ALA A 303 -20.87 13.84 2.50
C ALA A 303 -21.20 13.99 4.00
N ALA A 304 -22.29 14.70 4.35
CA ALA A 304 -22.68 14.90 5.73
C ALA A 304 -23.16 13.62 6.41
N ALA A 305 -23.86 12.76 5.67
CA ALA A 305 -24.35 11.47 6.17
C ALA A 305 -23.35 10.33 5.93
N ALA A 306 -22.23 10.59 5.23
CA ALA A 306 -21.27 9.58 4.78
C ALA A 306 -21.95 8.40 4.06
N THR A 307 -22.86 8.71 3.13
CA THR A 307 -23.57 7.72 2.30
C THR A 307 -23.41 8.03 0.84
N GLU A 308 -23.28 6.98 0.01
CA GLU A 308 -23.08 7.10 -1.43
C GLU A 308 -23.83 6.03 -2.22
N VAL A 309 -24.01 6.31 -3.50
CA VAL A 309 -24.38 5.31 -4.50
C VAL A 309 -23.20 5.12 -5.47
N ARG A 310 -22.67 3.91 -5.50
CA ARG A 310 -21.52 3.56 -6.32
C ARG A 310 -21.91 3.26 -7.76
N ASN A 311 -21.09 3.70 -8.71
CA ASN A 311 -21.16 3.29 -10.10
C ASN A 311 -20.35 1.98 -10.32
N PRO A 312 -20.22 1.46 -11.56
CA PRO A 312 -19.45 0.25 -11.84
C PRO A 312 -17.99 0.32 -11.36
N SER A 313 -17.31 1.47 -11.50
CA SER A 313 -15.96 1.68 -11.02
C SER A 313 -15.90 1.60 -9.49
N GLY A 314 -16.76 2.33 -8.80
CA GLY A 314 -16.85 2.31 -7.34
C GLY A 314 -17.19 0.94 -6.78
N ASN A 315 -18.09 0.18 -7.42
CA ASN A 315 -18.42 -1.19 -7.00
C ASN A 315 -17.21 -2.14 -7.14
N LEU A 316 -16.48 -2.04 -8.25
CA LEU A 316 -15.28 -2.85 -8.45
C LEU A 316 -14.19 -2.53 -7.43
N MET A 317 -13.90 -1.25 -7.21
CA MET A 317 -12.90 -0.81 -6.24
C MET A 317 -13.29 -1.18 -4.81
N PHE A 318 -14.57 -0.97 -4.45
CA PHE A 318 -15.09 -1.38 -3.15
C PHE A 318 -14.84 -2.88 -2.89
N LYS A 319 -15.20 -3.73 -3.84
CA LYS A 319 -14.91 -5.17 -3.77
C LYS A 319 -13.41 -5.43 -3.64
N ALA A 320 -12.57 -4.77 -4.43
CA ALA A 320 -11.12 -4.97 -4.40
C ALA A 320 -10.49 -4.61 -3.04
N TYR A 321 -11.02 -3.62 -2.33
CA TYR A 321 -10.54 -3.26 -0.99
C TYR A 321 -10.91 -4.31 0.06
N HIS A 322 -12.03 -5.01 -0.10
CA HIS A 322 -12.47 -6.10 0.79
C HIS A 322 -11.81 -7.45 0.46
N ASP A 323 -11.63 -7.77 -0.82
CA ASP A 323 -11.00 -9.03 -1.26
C ASP A 323 -9.52 -9.13 -0.89
N THR A 324 -8.94 -8.07 -0.33
CA THR A 324 -7.50 -7.94 -0.10
C THR A 324 -7.01 -8.35 1.26
N MET A 325 -7.81 -9.01 2.05
CA MET A 325 -7.39 -9.59 3.33
C MET A 325 -6.29 -10.65 3.22
N SER A 326 -5.81 -10.97 2.01
CA SER A 326 -4.98 -12.14 1.75
C SER A 326 -3.49 -11.90 1.50
N VAL A 327 -2.95 -10.67 1.60
CA VAL A 327 -1.52 -10.47 1.30
C VAL A 327 -0.81 -9.67 2.38
N LEU A 328 -0.57 -10.30 3.50
CA LEU A 328 0.55 -9.94 4.37
C LEU A 328 1.70 -10.91 4.04
N THR A 329 2.50 -10.55 3.06
CA THR A 329 3.80 -11.22 2.89
C THR A 329 4.71 -10.64 3.96
N VAL A 330 4.96 -11.42 5.00
CA VAL A 330 5.98 -11.07 5.99
C VAL A 330 7.33 -11.27 5.31
N VAL A 331 7.95 -10.18 4.87
CA VAL A 331 9.37 -10.20 4.53
C VAL A 331 10.12 -10.00 5.84
N ASN A 332 10.87 -11.00 6.28
CA ASN A 332 11.77 -10.85 7.42
C ASN A 332 12.79 -9.75 7.13
N VAL A 333 12.53 -8.58 7.67
CA VAL A 333 13.48 -7.48 7.64
C VAL A 333 14.55 -7.76 8.68
N LYS A 334 15.78 -7.95 8.22
CA LYS A 334 16.94 -7.92 9.11
C LYS A 334 17.01 -6.57 9.81
N GLN A 335 16.69 -6.55 11.10
CA GLN A 335 17.24 -5.51 11.96
C GLN A 335 18.76 -5.69 11.97
N PRO A 336 19.57 -4.65 11.79
CA PRO A 336 20.99 -4.74 12.03
C PRO A 336 21.21 -4.82 13.55
N VAL A 337 21.26 -6.03 14.08
CA VAL A 337 21.80 -6.26 15.43
C VAL A 337 23.30 -6.43 15.23
N ALA A 338 24.08 -5.58 15.87
CA ALA A 338 25.53 -5.72 15.93
C ALA A 338 25.87 -7.14 16.38
N GLY A 339 26.58 -7.91 15.52
CA GLY A 339 26.98 -9.29 15.80
C GLY A 339 26.28 -10.37 14.97
N ALA A 340 25.73 -10.08 13.79
CA ALA A 340 24.97 -11.02 12.99
C ALA A 340 25.83 -12.03 12.23
N VAL A 341 25.72 -13.31 12.61
CA VAL A 341 26.02 -14.47 11.74
C VAL A 341 25.01 -14.48 10.59
N SER A 342 25.49 -14.75 9.37
CA SER A 342 24.73 -14.65 8.10
C SER A 342 23.33 -15.29 8.17
N ALA A 343 22.31 -14.54 7.78
CA ALA A 343 20.93 -15.01 7.76
C ALA A 343 20.73 -16.11 6.73
N GLN A 344 20.14 -17.18 7.17
CA GLN A 344 19.79 -18.33 6.36
C GLN A 344 18.47 -18.05 5.68
N ASN A 345 18.43 -18.20 4.37
CA ASN A 345 17.24 -17.92 3.58
C ASN A 345 16.32 -19.12 3.58
N ILE A 346 15.05 -18.91 3.93
CA ILE A 346 13.97 -19.82 3.55
C ILE A 346 13.49 -19.40 2.16
N SER A 347 13.42 -20.34 1.24
CA SER A 347 12.81 -20.14 -0.07
C SER A 347 11.76 -21.22 -0.33
N ILE A 348 10.69 -20.87 -1.06
CA ILE A 348 9.63 -21.78 -1.43
C ILE A 348 9.47 -21.77 -2.95
N ASN A 349 9.55 -22.94 -3.56
CA ASN A 349 9.29 -23.13 -4.97
C ASN A 349 8.45 -24.42 -5.16
N ASN A 350 7.29 -24.28 -5.80
CA ASN A 350 6.38 -25.42 -6.10
C ASN A 350 6.17 -26.36 -4.91
N SER A 351 5.76 -25.84 -3.76
CA SER A 351 5.55 -26.58 -2.50
C SER A 351 6.81 -27.19 -1.86
N THR A 352 8.00 -26.90 -2.38
CA THR A 352 9.28 -27.27 -1.79
C THR A 352 9.83 -26.11 -0.96
N ILE A 353 10.07 -26.37 0.32
CA ILE A 353 10.61 -25.44 1.31
C ILE A 353 12.10 -25.74 1.42
N GLN A 354 12.95 -24.75 1.12
CA GLN A 354 14.41 -24.86 1.19
C GLN A 354 14.95 -23.91 2.25
N PHE A 355 15.91 -24.35 3.04
CA PHE A 355 16.59 -23.54 4.06
C PHE A 355 17.97 -24.09 4.36
N THR A 356 18.79 -23.33 5.09
CA THR A 356 20.16 -23.72 5.41
C THR A 356 20.40 -23.61 6.91
N CYS A 357 21.00 -24.64 7.51
CA CYS A 357 21.51 -24.62 8.88
C CYS A 357 23.00 -24.28 8.90
N ALA A 358 23.40 -23.24 9.63
CA ALA A 358 24.80 -22.83 9.77
C ALA A 358 25.63 -23.84 10.59
N GLU A 359 24.96 -24.54 11.48
CA GLU A 359 25.46 -25.58 12.37
C GLU A 359 24.38 -26.62 12.61
N ALA A 360 24.71 -27.72 13.26
CA ALA A 360 23.72 -28.71 13.68
C ALA A 360 22.72 -28.07 14.66
N SER A 361 21.43 -28.08 14.33
CA SER A 361 20.41 -27.34 15.06
C SER A 361 19.08 -28.08 15.14
N PRO A 362 18.33 -27.97 16.24
CA PRO A 362 16.92 -28.34 16.29
C PRO A 362 16.13 -27.51 15.27
N VAL A 363 15.35 -28.17 14.42
CA VAL A 363 14.55 -27.56 13.34
C VAL A 363 13.13 -28.07 13.41
N VAL A 364 12.18 -27.12 13.39
CA VAL A 364 10.76 -27.41 13.23
C VAL A 364 10.24 -26.68 12.00
N VAL A 365 9.63 -27.40 11.07
CA VAL A 365 8.92 -26.84 9.91
C VAL A 365 7.45 -27.22 10.03
N SER A 366 6.59 -26.24 10.20
CA SER A 366 5.14 -26.46 10.33
C SER A 366 4.35 -25.58 9.36
N ILE A 367 3.21 -26.07 8.92
CA ILE A 367 2.28 -25.40 8.03
C ILE A 367 1.07 -24.92 8.83
N TYR A 368 0.66 -23.69 8.60
CA TYR A 368 -0.49 -23.07 9.25
C TYR A 368 -1.48 -22.55 8.22
N SER A 369 -2.76 -22.67 8.50
CA SER A 369 -3.83 -21.98 7.77
C SER A 369 -3.75 -20.48 8.03
N LEU A 370 -4.46 -19.70 7.23
CA LEU A 370 -4.57 -18.23 7.46
C LEU A 370 -5.27 -17.87 8.79
N SER A 371 -6.08 -18.80 9.33
CA SER A 371 -6.67 -18.65 10.67
C SER A 371 -5.70 -18.95 11.81
N GLY A 372 -4.44 -19.31 11.51
CA GLY A 372 -3.42 -19.62 12.51
C GLY A 372 -3.51 -21.05 13.07
N GLN A 373 -4.36 -21.90 12.51
CA GLN A 373 -4.44 -23.32 12.89
C GLN A 373 -3.25 -24.07 12.29
N CYS A 374 -2.56 -24.88 13.08
CA CYS A 374 -1.52 -25.78 12.58
C CYS A 374 -2.16 -26.87 11.71
N VAL A 375 -1.77 -26.88 10.44
CA VAL A 375 -2.26 -27.84 9.44
C VAL A 375 -1.42 -29.12 9.48
N GLY A 376 -0.12 -29.01 9.75
CA GLY A 376 0.77 -30.13 9.88
C GLY A 376 2.21 -29.70 10.15
N THR A 377 3.00 -30.60 10.72
CA THR A 377 4.44 -30.43 10.94
C THR A 377 5.19 -31.37 10.00
N LEU A 378 6.10 -30.77 9.21
CA LEU A 378 6.85 -31.49 8.17
C LEU A 378 8.21 -31.97 8.67
N ILE A 379 8.82 -31.22 9.56
CA ILE A 379 10.12 -31.50 10.21
C ILE A 379 10.00 -31.14 11.69
N ASP A 380 10.46 -32.02 12.57
CA ASP A 380 10.67 -31.77 13.99
C ASP A 380 11.83 -32.66 14.48
N GLN A 381 13.07 -32.20 14.15
CA GLN A 381 14.28 -32.94 14.50
C GLN A 381 15.53 -32.08 14.42
N THR A 382 16.64 -32.57 14.97
CA THR A 382 17.94 -31.92 14.77
C THR A 382 18.50 -32.25 13.38
N LEU A 383 18.82 -31.21 12.62
CA LEU A 383 19.44 -31.31 11.31
C LEU A 383 20.91 -30.89 11.35
N THR A 384 21.73 -31.48 10.48
CA THR A 384 23.14 -31.17 10.36
C THR A 384 23.36 -29.80 9.71
N LYS A 385 24.58 -29.28 9.78
CA LYS A 385 24.99 -28.10 9.00
C LYS A 385 24.79 -28.37 7.51
N GLY A 386 24.23 -27.41 6.77
CA GLY A 386 24.05 -27.49 5.32
C GLY A 386 22.67 -27.04 4.85
N SER A 387 22.43 -27.21 3.56
CA SER A 387 21.14 -26.92 2.94
C SER A 387 20.20 -28.10 3.05
N HIS A 388 18.94 -27.81 3.42
CA HIS A 388 17.88 -28.78 3.60
C HIS A 388 16.68 -28.42 2.76
N MET A 389 15.89 -29.42 2.37
CA MET A 389 14.63 -29.21 1.68
C MET A 389 13.57 -30.18 2.20
N VAL A 390 12.33 -29.70 2.23
CA VAL A 390 11.16 -30.53 2.50
C VAL A 390 10.03 -30.13 1.58
N ARG A 391 9.30 -31.10 1.07
CA ARG A 391 8.13 -30.86 0.22
C ARG A 391 6.86 -31.11 1.00
N TRP A 392 5.92 -30.18 0.89
CA TRP A 392 4.56 -30.39 1.38
C TRP A 392 3.65 -30.84 0.24
N ASN A 393 2.93 -31.91 0.44
CA ASN A 393 2.02 -32.51 -0.53
C ASN A 393 0.58 -32.00 -0.42
N ALA A 394 0.36 -30.87 0.24
CA ALA A 394 -0.95 -30.28 0.50
C ALA A 394 -1.92 -31.19 1.28
N HIS A 395 -1.37 -31.97 2.22
CA HIS A 395 -2.16 -32.73 3.17
C HIS A 395 -1.96 -32.18 4.59
N SER A 396 -3.00 -32.25 5.39
CA SER A 396 -2.95 -32.00 6.83
C SER A 396 -2.29 -33.13 7.60
N GLY A 397 -2.00 -32.90 8.87
CA GLY A 397 -1.33 -33.92 9.72
C GLY A 397 -2.12 -35.21 9.91
N ASP A 398 -3.44 -35.22 9.69
CA ASP A 398 -4.33 -36.37 9.68
C ASP A 398 -4.45 -37.02 8.28
N GLY A 399 -3.72 -36.52 7.28
CA GLY A 399 -3.69 -37.06 5.92
C GLY A 399 -4.78 -36.55 4.98
N ALA A 400 -5.67 -35.64 5.42
CA ALA A 400 -6.70 -35.09 4.56
C ALA A 400 -6.10 -34.05 3.58
N THR A 401 -6.58 -34.02 2.34
CA THR A 401 -6.21 -32.98 1.36
C THR A 401 -6.74 -31.66 1.81
N VAL A 402 -5.87 -30.64 1.84
CA VAL A 402 -6.28 -29.30 2.23
C VAL A 402 -6.93 -28.54 1.08
N ALA A 403 -7.74 -27.52 1.39
CA ALA A 403 -8.37 -26.68 0.39
C ALA A 403 -7.31 -25.87 -0.39
N PRO A 404 -7.53 -25.60 -1.69
CA PRO A 404 -6.72 -24.61 -2.41
C PRO A 404 -6.73 -23.27 -1.70
N GLY A 405 -5.57 -22.63 -1.65
CA GLY A 405 -5.44 -21.35 -0.94
C GLY A 405 -4.02 -21.10 -0.43
N SER A 406 -3.89 -20.06 0.38
CA SER A 406 -2.61 -19.66 0.98
C SER A 406 -2.43 -20.26 2.37
N TYR A 407 -1.22 -20.71 2.63
CA TYR A 407 -0.77 -21.28 3.89
C TYR A 407 0.51 -20.61 4.35
N THR A 408 0.76 -20.55 5.65
CA THR A 408 2.01 -20.02 6.22
C THR A 408 2.92 -21.20 6.60
N VAL A 409 4.12 -21.20 6.04
CA VAL A 409 5.22 -22.07 6.50
C VAL A 409 5.92 -21.37 7.66
N ARG A 410 6.05 -22.04 8.77
CA ARG A 410 6.82 -21.62 9.93
C ARG A 410 8.03 -22.53 10.09
N LEU A 411 9.22 -21.96 9.93
CA LEU A 411 10.50 -22.62 10.16
C LEU A 411 11.10 -22.10 11.47
N LYS A 412 11.34 -22.95 12.43
CA LYS A 412 12.09 -22.64 13.64
C LYS A 412 13.43 -23.35 13.59
N ILE A 413 14.53 -22.62 13.76
CA ILE A 413 15.91 -23.14 13.91
C ILE A 413 16.45 -22.60 15.23
N ASN A 414 16.69 -23.48 16.19
CA ASN A 414 16.96 -23.10 17.57
C ASN A 414 15.82 -22.20 18.10
N ASP A 415 16.16 -21.03 18.63
CA ASP A 415 15.20 -20.04 19.12
C ASP A 415 14.76 -19.03 18.05
N ARG A 416 15.24 -19.14 16.81
CA ARG A 416 14.91 -18.24 15.71
C ARG A 416 13.76 -18.78 14.89
N GLU A 417 12.79 -17.94 14.62
CA GLU A 417 11.63 -18.25 13.82
C GLU A 417 11.65 -17.50 12.48
N TYR A 418 11.34 -18.22 11.40
CA TYR A 418 11.20 -17.71 10.04
C TYR A 418 9.82 -18.10 9.51
N ARG A 419 9.22 -17.24 8.70
CA ARG A 419 7.91 -17.50 8.08
C ARG A 419 7.97 -17.22 6.60
N ALA A 420 7.26 -18.01 5.82
CA ALA A 420 7.08 -17.82 4.39
C ALA A 420 5.68 -18.26 3.97
N GLN A 421 5.18 -17.77 2.86
CA GLN A 421 3.88 -18.13 2.34
C GLN A 421 4.01 -19.22 1.29
N LEU A 422 3.08 -20.16 1.30
CA LEU A 422 2.95 -21.24 0.33
C LEU A 422 1.52 -21.26 -0.21
N ASN A 423 1.37 -21.30 -1.53
CA ASN A 423 0.06 -21.37 -2.18
C ASN A 423 -0.19 -22.78 -2.70
N VAL A 424 -1.33 -23.34 -2.34
CA VAL A 424 -1.86 -24.59 -2.91
C VAL A 424 -2.76 -24.21 -4.07
N LEU A 425 -2.37 -24.59 -5.28
CA LEU A 425 -3.15 -24.44 -6.50
C LEU A 425 -3.91 -25.76 -6.77
N ARG A 426 -5.04 -25.68 -7.45
CA ARG A 426 -5.73 -26.86 -7.97
C ARG A 426 -5.05 -27.38 -9.22
#